data_eb3e1638f788d15f62f188b9e3c81625
#
_entry.id   eb3e1638f788d15f62f188b9e3c81625
#
_cell.length_a   1.000
_cell.length_b   1.000
_cell.length_c   1.000
_cell.angle_alpha   90.00
_cell.angle_beta   90.00
_cell.angle_gamma   90.00
#
_symmetry.space_group_name_H-M   'P 1'
#
loop_
_entity.id
_entity.type
_entity.pdbx_description
1 polymer ?
#
loop_
_entity_poly.entity_id
_entity_poly.type
_entity_poly.pdbx_seq_one_letter_code
_entity_poly.pdbx_strand_id
1 'polypeptide(L)'
;MGQQLPGNTLQNNPWNTNQLLQPTALINLMKTDKNVIVYNIGVVQDIKGARHIGAASEKEKLQLLNTILKTQDKNKTVVVYCGCCPFDKCPNIRPAFKMLQANNIKKAYLLNLPTNLKTDWIAKGYPLAD
;
A
#
# COMPACT_ATOMS: atom_id res chain seq x y z
N MET A 1 10.03 -29.49 -4.92
CA MET A 1 9.83 -28.95 -5.26
C MET A 1 9.15 -28.50 -5.37
N GLY A 2 8.75 -28.30 -5.53
CA GLY A 2 8.20 -27.82 -5.77
C GLY A 2 7.43 -27.54 -5.88
N GLN A 3 7.20 -27.72 -5.45
CA GLN A 3 6.34 -27.36 -5.75
C GLN A 3 6.00 -26.28 -5.90
N GLN A 4 6.54 -26.19 -6.13
CA GLN A 4 6.32 -24.89 -6.67
C GLN A 4 5.02 -24.86 -7.35
N LEU A 5 4.17 -24.12 -6.86
CA LEU A 5 2.83 -24.10 -7.35
C LEU A 5 2.74 -23.22 -8.58
N PRO A 6 2.08 -23.69 -9.65
CA PRO A 6 1.96 -22.90 -10.87
C PRO A 6 1.33 -21.53 -10.65
N GLY A 7 0.34 -21.44 -9.79
CA GLY A 7 -0.30 -20.17 -9.50
C GLY A 7 0.65 -19.16 -8.90
N ASN A 8 1.56 -19.62 -8.07
CA ASN A 8 2.53 -18.75 -7.45
C ASN A 8 3.55 -18.24 -8.45
N THR A 9 3.89 -19.07 -9.43
CA THR A 9 4.84 -18.64 -10.43
C THR A 9 4.24 -17.59 -11.36
N LEU A 10 2.92 -17.63 -11.53
CA LEU A 10 2.24 -16.66 -12.37
C LEU A 10 2.12 -15.29 -11.71
N GLN A 11 2.18 -15.26 -10.39
CA GLN A 11 2.01 -14.03 -9.66
C GLN A 11 3.12 -13.86 -8.65
N ASN A 12 4.24 -13.39 -9.13
CA ASN A 12 5.36 -13.10 -8.23
C ASN A 12 5.13 -11.78 -7.54
N ASN A 13 4.32 -11.82 -6.48
CA ASN A 13 4.03 -10.63 -5.72
C ASN A 13 5.24 -10.23 -4.89
N PRO A 14 5.57 -8.95 -4.83
CA PRO A 14 6.68 -8.49 -3.98
C PRO A 14 6.36 -8.56 -2.49
N TRP A 15 5.10 -8.68 -2.13
CA TRP A 15 4.69 -8.80 -0.72
C TRP A 15 4.37 -10.24 -0.38
N ASN A 16 4.39 -10.55 0.92
CA ASN A 16 3.90 -11.83 1.43
C ASN A 16 2.61 -11.59 2.22
N THR A 17 1.97 -12.67 2.68
CA THR A 17 0.69 -12.55 3.37
C THR A 17 0.78 -11.77 4.67
N ASN A 18 1.93 -11.80 5.33
CA ASN A 18 2.11 -11.06 6.58
C ASN A 18 2.19 -9.55 6.35
N GLN A 19 2.39 -9.13 5.13
CA GLN A 19 2.46 -7.72 4.78
C GLN A 19 1.14 -7.15 4.30
N LEU A 20 0.09 -7.97 4.25
CA LEU A 20 -1.26 -7.49 3.97
C LEU A 20 -1.88 -7.01 5.27
N LEU A 21 -2.31 -5.75 5.29
CA LEU A 21 -2.86 -5.12 6.48
C LEU A 21 -4.36 -4.89 6.29
N GLN A 22 -5.17 -5.43 7.19
CA GLN A 22 -6.61 -5.24 7.11
C GLN A 22 -6.99 -3.80 7.43
N PRO A 23 -8.08 -3.27 6.85
CA PRO A 23 -8.52 -1.90 7.15
C PRO A 23 -8.68 -1.62 8.64
N THR A 24 -9.31 -2.52 9.38
CA THR A 24 -9.48 -2.33 10.82
C THR A 24 -8.15 -2.32 11.56
N ALA A 25 -7.20 -3.13 11.10
CA ALA A 25 -5.86 -3.14 11.69
C ALA A 25 -5.14 -1.83 11.44
N LEU A 26 -5.30 -1.24 10.24
CA LEU A 26 -4.71 0.06 9.97
C LEU A 26 -5.32 1.15 10.86
N ILE A 27 -6.65 1.12 11.02
CA ILE A 27 -7.33 2.10 11.86
C ILE A 27 -6.80 2.02 13.29
N ASN A 28 -6.65 0.82 13.83
CA ASN A 28 -6.10 0.64 15.17
C ASN A 28 -4.65 1.11 15.25
N LEU A 29 -3.88 0.81 14.23
CA LEU A 29 -2.48 1.23 14.17
C LEU A 29 -2.35 2.74 14.18
N MET A 30 -3.21 3.43 13.42
CA MET A 30 -3.21 4.89 13.39
C MET A 30 -3.55 5.52 14.73
N LYS A 31 -4.33 4.81 15.55
CA LYS A 31 -4.67 5.30 16.90
C LYS A 31 -3.54 5.09 17.89
N THR A 32 -2.77 4.02 17.72
CA THR A 32 -1.77 3.61 18.71
C THR A 32 -0.34 3.95 18.33
N ASP A 33 -0.08 4.15 17.04
CA ASP A 33 1.27 4.41 16.54
C ASP A 33 1.26 5.66 15.66
N LYS A 34 1.78 6.76 16.19
CA LYS A 34 1.82 8.02 15.45
C LYS A 34 2.92 8.03 14.38
N ASN A 35 3.72 6.98 14.33
CA ASN A 35 4.79 6.87 13.36
C ASN A 35 4.38 6.12 12.10
N VAL A 36 3.11 5.71 11.99
CA VAL A 36 2.65 5.05 10.79
C VAL A 36 2.49 6.09 9.67
N ILE A 37 3.01 5.73 8.50
CA ILE A 37 2.95 6.58 7.30
C ILE A 37 2.10 5.84 6.27
N VAL A 38 1.13 6.54 5.68
CA VAL A 38 0.28 5.94 4.66
C VAL A 38 0.43 6.73 3.37
N TYR A 39 0.68 6.01 2.27
CA TYR A 39 0.78 6.63 0.94
C TYR A 39 -0.33 6.11 0.05
N ASN A 40 -1.09 7.02 -0.54
CA ASN A 40 -2.05 6.70 -1.60
C ASN A 40 -1.28 6.70 -2.92
N ILE A 41 -1.06 5.51 -3.46
CA ILE A 41 -0.30 5.37 -4.71
C ILE A 41 -1.22 5.05 -5.89
N GLY A 42 -2.47 5.49 -5.79
CA GLY A 42 -3.46 5.39 -6.85
C GLY A 42 -4.10 6.75 -7.12
N VAL A 43 -5.29 6.71 -7.71
CA VAL A 43 -6.01 7.94 -8.09
C VAL A 43 -7.26 8.18 -7.26
N VAL A 44 -7.52 7.33 -6.28
CA VAL A 44 -8.73 7.43 -5.45
C VAL A 44 -8.54 8.44 -4.34
N GLN A 45 -9.60 8.63 -3.55
CA GLN A 45 -9.59 9.54 -2.41
C GLN A 45 -8.55 9.13 -1.38
N ASP A 46 -8.07 10.11 -0.65
CA ASP A 46 -7.15 9.86 0.45
C ASP A 46 -7.93 9.44 1.69
N ILE A 47 -7.46 8.39 2.34
CA ILE A 47 -7.97 8.06 3.68
C ILE A 47 -7.32 9.01 4.68
N LYS A 48 -7.88 9.05 5.90
CA LYS A 48 -7.38 9.96 6.91
C LYS A 48 -5.88 9.76 7.14
N GLY A 49 -5.14 10.85 7.09
CA GLY A 49 -3.70 10.83 7.33
C GLY A 49 -2.85 10.37 6.15
N ALA A 50 -3.45 9.99 5.05
CA ALA A 50 -2.69 9.52 3.90
C ALA A 50 -2.05 10.68 3.15
N ARG A 51 -0.88 10.43 2.62
CA ARG A 51 -0.20 11.34 1.72
C ARG A 51 -0.47 10.90 0.28
N HIS A 52 -0.96 11.80 -0.53
CA HIS A 52 -1.30 11.48 -1.92
C HIS A 52 -0.07 11.53 -2.81
N ILE A 53 0.25 10.40 -3.44
CA ILE A 53 1.34 10.32 -4.40
C ILE A 53 0.79 10.35 -5.82
N GLY A 54 -0.22 9.54 -6.09
CA GLY A 54 -0.77 9.36 -7.42
C GLY A 54 -0.41 7.99 -7.98
N ALA A 55 -0.86 7.71 -9.18
CA ALA A 55 -0.76 6.38 -9.79
C ALA A 55 0.70 5.95 -9.99
N ALA A 56 1.15 4.99 -9.20
CA ALA A 56 2.53 4.54 -9.24
C ALA A 56 2.89 3.77 -10.51
N SER A 57 1.91 3.42 -11.33
CA SER A 57 2.17 2.88 -12.67
C SER A 57 2.72 3.95 -13.61
N GLU A 58 2.54 5.23 -13.27
CA GLU A 58 3.10 6.33 -14.04
C GLU A 58 4.51 6.61 -13.53
N LYS A 59 5.41 6.75 -14.48
CA LYS A 59 6.82 6.93 -14.17
C LYS A 59 7.07 8.11 -13.24
N GLU A 60 6.40 9.23 -13.49
CA GLU A 60 6.58 10.44 -12.70
C GLU A 60 6.16 10.24 -11.25
N LYS A 61 5.03 9.55 -11.05
CA LYS A 61 4.52 9.31 -9.70
C LYS A 61 5.38 8.30 -8.96
N LEU A 62 5.87 7.30 -9.66
CA LEU A 62 6.77 6.33 -9.06
C LEU A 62 8.08 7.00 -8.64
N GLN A 63 8.59 7.93 -9.46
CA GLN A 63 9.78 8.67 -9.10
C GLN A 63 9.55 9.58 -7.91
N LEU A 64 8.38 10.20 -7.81
CA LEU A 64 8.04 11.01 -6.66
C LEU A 64 8.07 10.16 -5.39
N LEU A 65 7.46 8.98 -5.44
CA LEU A 65 7.50 8.06 -4.31
C LEU A 65 8.94 7.71 -3.93
N ASN A 66 9.76 7.39 -4.93
CA ASN A 66 11.15 7.06 -4.68
C ASN A 66 11.91 8.20 -3.98
N THR A 67 11.70 9.42 -4.44
CA THR A 67 12.35 10.60 -3.85
C THR A 67 11.94 10.77 -2.39
N ILE A 68 10.66 10.59 -2.08
CA ILE A 68 10.16 10.69 -0.73
C ILE A 68 10.75 9.59 0.15
N LEU A 69 10.77 8.36 -0.36
CA LEU A 69 11.25 7.22 0.41
C LEU A 69 12.75 7.29 0.71
N LYS A 70 13.52 7.98 -0.12
CA LYS A 70 14.95 8.12 0.15
C LYS A 70 15.24 8.87 1.44
N THR A 71 14.37 9.79 1.81
CA THR A 71 14.53 10.56 3.05
C THR A 71 13.62 10.06 4.17
N GLN A 72 12.78 9.07 3.88
CA GLN A 72 11.89 8.49 4.86
C GLN A 72 12.67 7.66 5.87
N ASP A 73 12.32 7.83 7.16
CA ASP A 73 12.89 6.99 8.21
C ASP A 73 12.54 5.53 7.93
N LYS A 74 13.57 4.70 7.80
CA LYS A 74 13.40 3.28 7.40
C LYS A 74 12.79 2.42 8.50
N ASN A 75 12.74 2.93 9.71
CA ASN A 75 12.18 2.20 10.85
C ASN A 75 10.71 2.47 11.10
N LYS A 76 10.14 3.43 10.38
CA LYS A 76 8.71 3.70 10.50
C LYS A 76 7.89 2.68 9.73
N THR A 77 6.67 2.46 10.21
CA THR A 77 5.72 1.61 9.50
C THR A 77 5.15 2.36 8.31
N VAL A 78 5.28 1.79 7.12
CA VAL A 78 4.81 2.41 5.89
C VAL A 78 3.76 1.52 5.25
N VAL A 79 2.60 2.10 4.94
CA VAL A 79 1.48 1.40 4.32
C VAL A 79 1.18 2.06 2.99
N VAL A 80 1.02 1.27 1.94
CA VAL A 80 0.62 1.79 0.63
C VAL A 80 -0.75 1.23 0.25
N TYR A 81 -1.53 2.00 -0.49
CA TYR A 81 -2.80 1.52 -1.04
C TYR A 81 -3.11 2.20 -2.36
N CYS A 82 -3.87 1.50 -3.19
CA CYS A 82 -4.33 2.03 -4.47
C CYS A 82 -5.83 2.31 -4.46
N GLY A 83 -6.65 1.29 -4.18
CA GLY A 83 -8.08 1.45 -3.97
C GLY A 83 -8.96 1.56 -5.19
N CYS A 84 -8.41 1.61 -6.40
CA CYS A 84 -9.24 1.73 -7.61
C CYS A 84 -9.82 0.39 -8.05
N CYS A 85 -9.24 -0.70 -7.59
CA CYS A 85 -9.58 -2.07 -8.01
C CYS A 85 -9.05 -3.03 -6.96
N PRO A 86 -9.35 -4.33 -7.06
CA PRO A 86 -8.78 -5.29 -6.12
C PRO A 86 -7.27 -5.10 -6.04
N PHE A 87 -6.74 -5.13 -4.82
CA PHE A 87 -5.33 -4.76 -4.61
C PHE A 87 -4.36 -5.61 -5.43
N ASP A 88 -4.68 -6.89 -5.61
CA ASP A 88 -3.80 -7.80 -6.33
C ASP A 88 -3.87 -7.63 -7.85
N LYS A 89 -4.83 -6.86 -8.34
CA LYS A 89 -4.98 -6.59 -9.77
C LYS A 89 -4.65 -5.16 -10.14
N CYS A 90 -4.30 -4.37 -9.16
CA CYS A 90 -4.02 -2.94 -9.40
C CYS A 90 -2.63 -2.75 -10.00
N PRO A 91 -2.51 -2.04 -11.12
CA PRO A 91 -1.21 -1.83 -11.76
C PRO A 91 -0.26 -0.96 -10.94
N ASN A 92 -0.78 -0.25 -9.94
CA ASN A 92 0.03 0.67 -9.14
C ASN A 92 0.71 -0.01 -7.95
N ILE A 93 0.17 -1.13 -7.49
CA ILE A 93 0.59 -1.75 -6.23
C ILE A 93 1.99 -2.36 -6.34
N ARG A 94 2.23 -3.19 -7.35
CA ARG A 94 3.50 -3.90 -7.45
C ARG A 94 4.69 -2.96 -7.60
N PRO A 95 4.65 -1.97 -8.51
CA PRO A 95 5.78 -1.05 -8.58
C PRO A 95 5.97 -0.24 -7.30
N ALA A 96 4.88 0.16 -6.64
CA ALA A 96 5.02 0.91 -5.39
C ALA A 96 5.64 0.06 -4.29
N PHE A 97 5.17 -1.18 -4.14
CA PHE A 97 5.71 -2.05 -3.10
C PHE A 97 7.17 -2.39 -3.33
N LYS A 98 7.54 -2.64 -4.60
CA LYS A 98 8.94 -2.87 -4.95
C LYS A 98 9.80 -1.67 -4.59
N MET A 99 9.24 -0.46 -4.75
CA MET A 99 9.95 0.75 -4.40
C MET A 99 10.19 0.85 -2.90
N LEU A 100 9.24 0.41 -2.08
CA LEU A 100 9.45 0.32 -0.64
C LEU A 100 10.62 -0.60 -0.32
N GLN A 101 10.66 -1.75 -0.96
CA GLN A 101 11.73 -2.71 -0.75
C GLN A 101 13.08 -2.17 -1.21
N ALA A 102 13.11 -1.51 -2.37
CA ALA A 102 14.34 -0.94 -2.90
C ALA A 102 14.91 0.14 -1.99
N ASN A 103 14.07 0.79 -1.19
CA ASN A 103 14.49 1.82 -0.25
C ASN A 103 14.66 1.29 1.17
N ASN A 104 14.65 -0.04 1.34
CA ASN A 104 14.93 -0.69 2.62
C ASN A 104 13.95 -0.32 3.73
N ILE A 105 12.69 -0.11 3.36
CA ILE A 105 11.63 0.11 4.34
C ILE A 105 11.39 -1.21 5.05
N LYS A 106 11.64 -1.26 6.35
CA LYS A 106 11.61 -2.51 7.09
C LYS A 106 10.21 -2.99 7.44
N LYS A 107 9.32 -2.05 7.72
CA LYS A 107 7.93 -2.36 8.10
C LYS A 107 7.00 -1.88 7.00
N ALA A 108 7.04 -2.58 5.86
CA ALA A 108 6.26 -2.24 4.68
C ALA A 108 4.99 -3.09 4.63
N TYR A 109 3.85 -2.43 4.45
CA TYR A 109 2.56 -3.10 4.39
C TYR A 109 1.74 -2.62 3.21
N LEU A 110 0.86 -3.49 2.75
CA LEU A 110 -0.11 -3.21 1.71
C LEU A 110 -1.50 -3.27 2.32
N LEU A 111 -2.26 -2.19 2.19
CA LEU A 111 -3.64 -2.19 2.70
C LEU A 111 -4.49 -3.15 1.88
N ASN A 112 -5.11 -4.10 2.56
CA ASN A 112 -5.90 -5.13 1.92
C ASN A 112 -7.29 -4.59 1.57
N LEU A 113 -7.47 -4.22 0.31
CA LEU A 113 -8.75 -3.77 -0.23
C LEU A 113 -9.16 -4.76 -1.31
N PRO A 114 -9.83 -5.85 -0.94
CA PRO A 114 -10.10 -6.93 -1.90
C PRO A 114 -11.03 -6.52 -3.04
N THR A 115 -11.84 -5.49 -2.85
CA THR A 115 -12.70 -4.98 -3.91
C THR A 115 -12.23 -3.62 -4.40
N ASN A 116 -12.36 -2.60 -3.56
CA ASN A 116 -11.87 -1.25 -3.83
C ASN A 116 -12.07 -0.39 -2.58
N LEU A 117 -11.58 0.85 -2.65
CA LEU A 117 -11.69 1.76 -1.52
C LEU A 117 -13.16 2.05 -1.18
N LYS A 118 -14.00 2.22 -2.19
CA LYS A 118 -15.41 2.55 -1.95
C LYS A 118 -16.09 1.47 -1.14
N THR A 119 -15.91 0.21 -1.50
CA THR A 119 -16.57 -0.92 -0.86
C THR A 119 -15.93 -1.28 0.47
N ASP A 120 -14.60 -1.31 0.51
CA ASP A 120 -13.88 -1.87 1.64
C ASP A 120 -13.51 -0.84 2.70
N TRP A 121 -13.69 0.42 2.41
CA TRP A 121 -13.33 1.51 3.34
C TRP A 121 -14.47 2.51 3.50
N ILE A 122 -14.85 3.19 2.42
CA ILE A 122 -15.83 4.28 2.47
C ILE A 122 -17.20 3.77 2.91
N ALA A 123 -17.68 2.68 2.31
CA ALA A 123 -19.00 2.13 2.61
C ALA A 123 -19.10 1.62 4.04
N LYS A 124 -17.97 1.36 4.67
CA LYS A 124 -17.93 0.91 6.07
C LYS A 124 -17.83 2.06 7.06
N GLY A 125 -17.81 3.28 6.57
CA GLY A 125 -17.75 4.44 7.42
C GLY A 125 -16.37 4.72 7.99
N TYR A 126 -15.34 4.13 7.44
CA TYR A 126 -13.98 4.35 7.92
C TYR A 126 -13.48 5.74 7.51
N PRO A 127 -12.53 6.31 8.27
CA PRO A 127 -12.22 7.74 8.13
C PRO A 127 -11.51 8.12 6.85
N LEU A 128 -11.94 9.21 6.26
CA LEU A 128 -11.33 9.80 5.07
C LEU A 128 -10.63 11.10 5.45
N ALA A 129 -9.73 11.55 4.58
CA ALA A 129 -9.11 12.85 4.73
C ALA A 129 -10.16 13.96 4.53
N ASP A 130 -9.93 15.10 5.13
CA ASP A 130 -10.81 16.27 5.02
C ASP A 130 -10.72 16.91 3.64
#